data_f7af819b845fdd93349967925f6152d5
#
_entry.id   f7af819b845fdd93349967925f6152d5
#
_cell.length_a   1.000
_cell.length_b   1.000
_cell.length_c   1.000
_cell.angle_alpha   90.00
_cell.angle_beta   90.00
_cell.angle_gamma   90.00
#
_symmetry.space_group_name_H-M   'P 1'
#
loop_
_entity.id
_entity.type
_entity.pdbx_description
1 polymer ?
#
loop_
_entity_poly.entity_id
_entity_poly.type
_entity_poly.pdbx_seq_one_letter_code
_entity_poly.pdbx_strand_id
1 'polypeptide(L)'
;RGLGDVYMRQAYETNQIHLHSRVAIPARALHKTSFSEAQQNKYLLTTVGKIIFNNMFPEDFPFLNEVSNENFSATPDKYFLEMGKDVKEAIRNLPITPAFKKKDLGKIIGEIFKRYSTEKTSEILDEIKDMGFRYSTVAGVTVSLADIEVAPHKDEHVEYGKEKAEELKRLRNKGKLTMQEWERHLNKLWADVKDDIAEELLGSLPRKNPINMMARSGARGNTSNFTQLAGMRGLMAKPSQSKSAKGEYVPSIIEVPIYSCFREGLNVSEFFISTHGVRKGLTDTALKTAESGYLTRRLVDVAQDVIIKQDDCGTDK
;
A
#
# COMPACT_ATOMS: atom_id res chain seq x y z
N ARG A 1 -31.24 23.99 11.92
CA ARG A 1 -29.88 23.54 11.53
C ARG A 1 -29.39 22.60 12.62
N GLY A 2 -28.96 21.37 12.26
CA GLY A 2 -28.41 20.42 13.21
C GLY A 2 -27.02 20.84 13.64
N LEU A 3 -26.76 20.97 14.94
CA LEU A 3 -25.48 21.39 15.50
C LEU A 3 -24.53 20.18 15.78
N GLY A 4 -24.90 18.98 15.28
CA GLY A 4 -24.17 17.75 15.63
C GLY A 4 -22.71 17.71 15.19
N ASP A 5 -22.38 18.27 14.03
CA ASP A 5 -20.99 18.36 13.55
C ASP A 5 -20.20 19.41 14.32
N VAL A 6 -20.83 20.52 14.72
CA VAL A 6 -20.21 21.58 15.55
C VAL A 6 -19.83 21.03 16.92
N TYR A 7 -20.73 20.32 17.60
CA TYR A 7 -20.44 19.70 18.89
C TYR A 7 -19.36 18.63 18.79
N MET A 8 -19.37 17.83 17.72
CA MET A 8 -18.32 16.85 17.46
C MET A 8 -16.95 17.52 17.28
N ARG A 9 -16.88 18.61 16.50
CA ARG A 9 -15.64 19.37 16.31
C ARG A 9 -15.16 19.98 17.61
N GLN A 10 -16.04 20.59 18.40
CA GLN A 10 -15.72 21.13 19.71
C GLN A 10 -15.18 20.07 20.67
N ALA A 11 -15.82 18.88 20.73
CA ALA A 11 -15.34 17.76 21.53
C ALA A 11 -13.97 17.23 21.06
N TYR A 12 -13.71 17.27 19.75
CA TYR A 12 -12.42 16.91 19.19
C TYR A 12 -11.34 17.96 19.54
N GLU A 13 -11.61 19.24 19.40
CA GLU A 13 -10.69 20.34 19.72
C GLU A 13 -10.37 20.39 21.22
N THR A 14 -11.31 20.03 22.08
CA THR A 14 -11.12 19.91 23.52
C THR A 14 -10.49 18.57 23.95
N ASN A 15 -10.04 17.74 23.01
CA ASN A 15 -9.45 16.41 23.24
C ASN A 15 -10.33 15.42 24.01
N GLN A 16 -11.66 15.61 24.03
CA GLN A 16 -12.58 14.64 24.63
C GLN A 16 -12.79 13.40 23.75
N ILE A 17 -12.64 13.55 22.44
CA ILE A 17 -12.72 12.47 21.45
C ILE A 17 -11.52 12.55 20.49
N HIS A 18 -11.15 11.42 19.89
CA HIS A 18 -10.06 11.29 18.94
C HIS A 18 -10.56 11.02 17.52
N LEU A 19 -9.71 11.14 16.50
CA LEU A 19 -10.06 10.90 15.09
C LEU A 19 -10.67 9.52 14.84
N HIS A 20 -10.25 8.51 15.60
CA HIS A 20 -10.77 7.13 15.50
C HIS A 20 -11.99 6.87 16.39
N SER A 21 -12.43 7.83 17.19
CA SER A 21 -13.63 7.69 18.03
C SER A 21 -14.85 7.49 17.14
N ARG A 22 -15.63 6.46 17.46
CA ARG A 22 -16.88 6.17 16.79
C ARG A 22 -17.97 7.11 17.32
N VAL A 23 -18.73 7.68 16.43
CA VAL A 23 -19.78 8.66 16.74
C VAL A 23 -21.03 8.36 15.96
N ALA A 24 -22.17 8.73 16.53
CA ALA A 24 -23.47 8.74 15.87
C ALA A 24 -23.93 10.20 15.75
N ILE A 25 -24.09 10.67 14.52
CA ILE A 25 -24.49 12.05 14.24
C ILE A 25 -25.82 12.02 13.47
N PRO A 26 -26.80 12.91 13.81
CA PRO A 26 -27.99 13.05 12.99
C PRO A 26 -27.60 13.33 11.54
N ALA A 27 -28.08 12.52 10.58
CA ALA A 27 -27.66 12.65 9.17
C ALA A 27 -27.96 14.05 8.61
N ARG A 28 -29.07 14.67 9.04
CA ARG A 28 -29.41 16.05 8.67
C ARG A 28 -28.38 17.11 9.07
N ALA A 29 -27.52 16.82 10.06
CA ALA A 29 -26.49 17.75 10.53
C ALA A 29 -25.29 17.82 9.57
N LEU A 30 -25.14 16.86 8.68
CA LEU A 30 -24.03 16.79 7.73
C LEU A 30 -24.32 17.52 6.40
N HIS A 31 -25.53 18.06 6.24
CA HIS A 31 -25.96 18.84 5.05
C HIS A 31 -25.68 18.16 3.70
N LYS A 32 -25.72 16.81 3.66
CA LYS A 32 -25.55 16.05 2.41
C LYS A 32 -26.89 15.90 1.69
N THR A 33 -26.99 16.41 0.47
CA THR A 33 -28.17 16.28 -0.39
C THR A 33 -28.32 14.88 -0.97
N SER A 34 -27.24 14.09 -0.96
CA SER A 34 -27.21 12.69 -1.39
C SER A 34 -27.95 11.72 -0.44
N PHE A 35 -28.33 12.15 0.76
CA PHE A 35 -29.13 11.33 1.67
C PHE A 35 -30.62 11.36 1.30
N SER A 36 -31.26 10.17 1.28
CA SER A 36 -32.71 10.08 1.12
C SER A 36 -33.44 10.69 2.33
N GLU A 37 -34.71 11.11 2.16
CA GLU A 37 -35.54 11.65 3.25
C GLU A 37 -35.62 10.69 4.46
N ALA A 38 -35.70 9.38 4.19
CA ALA A 38 -35.69 8.36 5.24
C ALA A 38 -34.36 8.29 5.99
N GLN A 39 -33.24 8.54 5.34
CA GLN A 39 -31.90 8.56 5.93
C GLN A 39 -31.64 9.85 6.72
N GLN A 40 -32.15 10.99 6.28
CA GLN A 40 -31.99 12.27 6.98
C GLN A 40 -32.57 12.27 8.40
N ASN A 41 -33.59 11.44 8.64
CA ASN A 41 -34.24 11.28 9.95
C ASN A 41 -33.55 10.19 10.81
N LYS A 42 -32.40 9.71 10.46
CA LYS A 42 -31.65 8.69 11.20
C LYS A 42 -30.29 9.22 11.69
N TYR A 43 -29.66 8.47 12.61
CA TYR A 43 -28.28 8.71 12.99
C TYR A 43 -27.32 8.02 12.00
N LEU A 44 -26.32 8.74 11.52
CA LEU A 44 -25.19 8.16 10.78
C LEU A 44 -24.11 7.69 11.76
N LEU A 45 -23.74 6.42 11.66
CA LEU A 45 -22.67 5.80 12.44
C LEU A 45 -21.37 5.91 11.66
N THR A 46 -20.36 6.60 12.22
CA THR A 46 -19.09 6.84 11.55
C THR A 46 -17.97 7.14 12.56
N THR A 47 -16.85 7.66 12.10
CA THR A 47 -15.76 8.16 12.96
C THR A 47 -15.53 9.65 12.73
N VAL A 48 -14.94 10.31 13.74
CA VAL A 48 -14.61 11.75 13.67
C VAL A 48 -13.76 12.07 12.45
N GLY A 49 -12.71 11.27 12.19
CA GLY A 49 -11.83 11.47 11.05
C GLY A 49 -12.56 11.39 9.70
N LYS A 50 -13.54 10.48 9.56
CA LYS A 50 -14.33 10.38 8.32
C LYS A 50 -15.27 11.56 8.13
N ILE A 51 -15.82 12.14 9.19
CA ILE A 51 -16.62 13.35 9.08
C ILE A 51 -15.76 14.50 8.58
N ILE A 52 -14.59 14.70 9.19
CA ILE A 52 -13.64 15.74 8.76
C ILE A 52 -13.24 15.54 7.28
N PHE A 53 -12.97 14.31 6.89
CA PHE A 53 -12.61 13.98 5.51
C PHE A 53 -13.76 14.22 4.52
N ASN A 54 -14.99 13.83 4.85
CA ASN A 54 -16.13 14.00 3.96
C ASN A 54 -16.62 15.46 3.84
N ASN A 55 -16.19 16.35 4.73
CA ASN A 55 -16.54 17.76 4.65
C ASN A 55 -15.86 18.50 3.48
N MET A 56 -14.80 17.91 2.91
CA MET A 56 -14.12 18.44 1.72
C MET A 56 -14.91 18.20 0.43
N PHE A 57 -15.83 17.22 0.44
CA PHE A 57 -16.59 16.88 -0.76
C PHE A 57 -17.87 17.72 -0.85
N PRO A 58 -18.32 18.04 -2.07
CA PRO A 58 -19.58 18.74 -2.32
C PRO A 58 -20.76 18.06 -1.62
N GLU A 59 -21.82 18.82 -1.36
CA GLU A 59 -22.99 18.32 -0.62
C GLU A 59 -23.74 17.20 -1.36
N ASP A 60 -23.67 17.18 -2.67
CA ASP A 60 -24.26 16.17 -3.56
C ASP A 60 -23.43 14.87 -3.62
N PHE A 61 -22.14 14.90 -3.19
CA PHE A 61 -21.32 13.71 -3.16
C PHE A 61 -21.69 12.81 -1.96
N PRO A 62 -21.85 11.47 -2.17
CA PRO A 62 -22.19 10.55 -1.10
C PRO A 62 -21.19 10.58 0.06
N PHE A 63 -21.69 10.38 1.28
CA PHE A 63 -20.83 10.27 2.44
C PHE A 63 -20.06 8.94 2.43
N LEU A 64 -18.75 9.00 2.42
CA LEU A 64 -17.88 7.82 2.31
C LEU A 64 -17.51 7.25 3.69
N ASN A 65 -18.11 6.12 4.06
CA ASN A 65 -17.67 5.30 5.18
C ASN A 65 -16.68 4.22 4.74
N GLU A 66 -16.83 3.73 3.51
CA GLU A 66 -15.94 2.73 2.88
C GLU A 66 -15.76 3.08 1.39
N VAL A 67 -14.77 2.47 0.75
CA VAL A 67 -14.53 2.64 -0.68
C VAL A 67 -15.06 1.43 -1.42
N SER A 68 -16.35 1.47 -1.76
CA SER A 68 -17.05 0.47 -2.56
C SER A 68 -17.88 1.14 -3.65
N ASN A 69 -18.16 0.43 -4.73
CA ASN A 69 -19.00 0.95 -5.81
C ASN A 69 -20.41 1.31 -5.30
N GLU A 70 -20.92 0.54 -4.34
CA GLU A 70 -22.19 0.80 -3.68
C GLU A 70 -22.17 2.15 -2.95
N ASN A 71 -21.13 2.41 -2.14
CA ASN A 71 -21.00 3.65 -1.39
C ASN A 71 -20.72 4.88 -2.28
N PHE A 72 -20.15 4.68 -3.46
CA PHE A 72 -20.04 5.76 -4.44
C PHE A 72 -21.41 6.13 -5.04
N SER A 73 -22.32 5.18 -5.18
CA SER A 73 -23.68 5.47 -5.67
C SER A 73 -24.54 6.10 -4.60
N ALA A 74 -24.56 5.55 -3.40
CA ALA A 74 -25.26 6.07 -2.23
C ALA A 74 -24.62 5.55 -0.94
N THR A 75 -24.77 6.29 0.17
CA THR A 75 -24.28 5.80 1.47
C THR A 75 -25.13 4.59 1.91
N PRO A 76 -24.52 3.41 2.19
CA PRO A 76 -25.25 2.20 2.53
C PRO A 76 -26.07 2.32 3.81
N ASP A 77 -27.27 1.74 3.80
CA ASP A 77 -28.22 1.79 4.94
C ASP A 77 -27.69 1.13 6.23
N LYS A 78 -26.71 0.22 6.11
CA LYS A 78 -26.07 -0.42 7.26
C LYS A 78 -25.38 0.56 8.23
N TYR A 79 -25.10 1.77 7.77
CA TYR A 79 -24.51 2.84 8.59
C TYR A 79 -25.55 3.76 9.23
N PHE A 80 -26.84 3.57 8.96
CA PHE A 80 -27.89 4.38 9.52
C PHE A 80 -28.62 3.66 10.66
N LEU A 81 -28.80 4.36 11.78
CA LEU A 81 -29.52 3.89 12.94
C LEU A 81 -30.79 4.73 13.15
N GLU A 82 -31.91 4.09 13.35
CA GLU A 82 -33.18 4.77 13.65
C GLU A 82 -33.12 5.54 14.99
N MET A 83 -33.71 6.71 15.04
CA MET A 83 -33.80 7.48 16.28
C MET A 83 -34.61 6.70 17.33
N GLY A 84 -34.07 6.60 18.55
CA GLY A 84 -34.67 5.84 19.64
C GLY A 84 -34.09 4.48 19.93
N LYS A 85 -33.23 3.94 19.05
CA LYS A 85 -32.45 2.72 19.35
C LYS A 85 -31.22 3.02 20.20
N ASP A 86 -30.68 2.01 20.91
CA ASP A 86 -29.50 2.17 21.74
C ASP A 86 -28.26 2.46 20.85
N VAL A 87 -27.86 3.73 20.90
CA VAL A 87 -26.67 4.23 20.16
C VAL A 87 -25.39 3.60 20.66
N LYS A 88 -25.28 3.27 21.96
CA LYS A 88 -24.04 2.69 22.52
C LYS A 88 -23.81 1.28 22.00
N GLU A 89 -24.85 0.47 21.94
CA GLU A 89 -24.79 -0.87 21.39
C GLU A 89 -24.48 -0.85 19.88
N ALA A 90 -25.16 0.00 19.12
CA ALA A 90 -24.94 0.17 17.69
C ALA A 90 -23.51 0.62 17.37
N ILE A 91 -22.94 1.55 18.13
CA ILE A 91 -21.55 2.01 17.98
C ILE A 91 -20.55 0.88 18.29
N ARG A 92 -20.83 0.04 19.30
CA ARG A 92 -19.96 -1.13 19.62
C ARG A 92 -19.95 -2.16 18.50
N ASN A 93 -21.10 -2.43 17.92
CA ASN A 93 -21.28 -3.43 16.86
C ASN A 93 -20.93 -2.92 15.47
N LEU A 94 -20.62 -1.61 15.31
CA LEU A 94 -20.22 -1.04 14.03
C LEU A 94 -18.93 -1.72 13.53
N PRO A 95 -18.93 -2.32 12.33
CA PRO A 95 -17.72 -2.91 11.78
C PRO A 95 -16.61 -1.86 11.65
N ILE A 96 -15.39 -2.24 12.03
CA ILE A 96 -14.22 -1.37 11.88
C ILE A 96 -13.89 -1.27 10.40
N THR A 97 -14.29 -0.18 9.77
CA THR A 97 -13.86 0.11 8.41
C THR A 97 -12.41 0.60 8.45
N PRO A 98 -11.53 0.05 7.61
CA PRO A 98 -10.14 0.47 7.58
C PRO A 98 -10.01 1.93 7.15
N ALA A 99 -8.90 2.57 7.55
CA ALA A 99 -8.54 3.88 7.03
C ALA A 99 -8.29 3.82 5.52
N PHE A 100 -8.61 4.89 4.81
CA PHE A 100 -8.39 4.97 3.37
C PHE A 100 -6.90 4.95 3.04
N LYS A 101 -6.53 4.08 2.10
CA LYS A 101 -5.16 3.93 1.60
C LYS A 101 -4.97 4.76 0.34
N LYS A 102 -3.73 4.88 -0.13
CA LYS A 102 -3.41 5.56 -1.40
C LYS A 102 -4.24 5.06 -2.58
N LYS A 103 -4.46 3.72 -2.68
CA LYS A 103 -5.31 3.15 -3.74
C LYS A 103 -6.78 3.57 -3.62
N ASP A 104 -7.28 3.69 -2.40
CA ASP A 104 -8.64 4.10 -2.11
C ASP A 104 -8.85 5.58 -2.46
N LEU A 105 -7.88 6.43 -2.11
CA LEU A 105 -7.88 7.84 -2.53
C LEU A 105 -7.88 7.98 -4.06
N GLY A 106 -7.10 7.16 -4.76
CA GLY A 106 -7.09 7.13 -6.23
C GLY A 106 -8.47 6.81 -6.82
N LYS A 107 -9.21 5.87 -6.23
CA LYS A 107 -10.59 5.54 -6.65
C LYS A 107 -11.54 6.70 -6.37
N ILE A 108 -11.46 7.31 -5.19
CA ILE A 108 -12.30 8.46 -4.81
C ILE A 108 -12.08 9.62 -5.79
N ILE A 109 -10.82 9.96 -6.08
CA ILE A 109 -10.47 11.01 -7.03
C ILE A 109 -11.00 10.69 -8.45
N GLY A 110 -10.87 9.42 -8.88
CA GLY A 110 -11.43 8.99 -10.16
C GLY A 110 -12.95 9.16 -10.26
N GLU A 111 -13.70 8.88 -9.19
CA GLU A 111 -15.14 9.10 -9.14
C GLU A 111 -15.53 10.58 -9.08
N ILE A 112 -14.74 11.41 -8.40
CA ILE A 112 -14.92 12.86 -8.37
C ILE A 112 -14.70 13.43 -9.76
N PHE A 113 -13.62 13.04 -10.45
CA PHE A 113 -13.31 13.50 -11.80
C PHE A 113 -14.39 13.14 -12.83
N LYS A 114 -15.05 11.98 -12.68
CA LYS A 114 -16.16 11.58 -13.56
C LYS A 114 -17.43 12.42 -13.35
N ARG A 115 -17.64 12.96 -12.16
CA ARG A 115 -18.89 13.67 -11.78
C ARG A 115 -18.80 15.19 -11.90
N TYR A 116 -17.61 15.72 -11.68
CA TYR A 116 -17.39 17.17 -11.60
C TYR A 116 -16.46 17.66 -12.69
N SER A 117 -16.45 18.97 -12.90
CA SER A 117 -15.51 19.62 -13.80
C SER A 117 -14.06 19.49 -13.32
N THR A 118 -13.11 19.64 -14.22
CA THR A 118 -11.67 19.64 -13.91
C THR A 118 -11.31 20.70 -12.85
N GLU A 119 -11.92 21.89 -12.95
CA GLU A 119 -11.72 22.99 -12.01
C GLU A 119 -12.15 22.60 -10.59
N LYS A 120 -13.37 22.08 -10.45
CA LYS A 120 -13.89 21.62 -9.15
C LYS A 120 -13.10 20.46 -8.58
N THR A 121 -12.65 19.54 -9.41
CA THR A 121 -11.78 18.44 -9.01
C THR A 121 -10.43 18.96 -8.49
N SER A 122 -9.86 19.99 -9.11
CA SER A 122 -8.60 20.61 -8.67
C SER A 122 -8.74 21.24 -7.29
N GLU A 123 -9.83 21.96 -7.01
CA GLU A 123 -10.11 22.53 -5.68
C GLU A 123 -10.15 21.44 -4.60
N ILE A 124 -10.89 20.35 -4.84
CA ILE A 124 -11.00 19.23 -3.90
C ILE A 124 -9.63 18.56 -3.67
N LEU A 125 -8.82 18.42 -4.73
CA LEU A 125 -7.46 17.87 -4.60
C LEU A 125 -6.56 18.75 -3.73
N ASP A 126 -6.68 20.06 -3.84
CA ASP A 126 -5.95 21.01 -2.99
C ASP A 126 -6.38 20.91 -1.53
N GLU A 127 -7.67 20.78 -1.26
CA GLU A 127 -8.18 20.57 0.10
C GLU A 127 -7.68 19.24 0.70
N ILE A 128 -7.67 18.15 -0.08
CA ILE A 128 -7.12 16.83 0.35
C ILE A 128 -5.63 16.96 0.67
N LYS A 129 -4.87 17.65 -0.18
CA LYS A 129 -3.43 17.91 0.02
C LYS A 129 -3.18 18.69 1.31
N ASP A 130 -3.87 19.79 1.51
CA ASP A 130 -3.70 20.68 2.66
C ASP A 130 -4.09 20.00 3.98
N MET A 131 -5.19 19.21 3.95
CA MET A 131 -5.55 18.36 5.08
C MET A 131 -4.47 17.31 5.35
N GLY A 132 -3.94 16.67 4.33
CA GLY A 132 -2.85 15.70 4.45
C GLY A 132 -1.61 16.31 5.13
N PHE A 133 -1.18 17.48 4.71
CA PHE A 133 -0.07 18.19 5.33
C PHE A 133 -0.36 18.58 6.77
N ARG A 134 -1.53 19.14 7.05
CA ARG A 134 -1.93 19.53 8.41
C ARG A 134 -1.87 18.35 9.38
N TYR A 135 -2.52 17.22 9.03
CA TYR A 135 -2.56 16.06 9.92
C TYR A 135 -1.23 15.31 10.00
N SER A 136 -0.43 15.30 8.95
CA SER A 136 0.93 14.78 8.99
C SER A 136 1.82 15.57 9.97
N THR A 137 1.70 16.89 9.94
CA THR A 137 2.43 17.77 10.87
C THR A 137 1.99 17.56 12.32
N VAL A 138 0.68 17.47 12.58
CA VAL A 138 0.14 17.24 13.93
C VAL A 138 0.52 15.84 14.45
N ALA A 139 0.52 14.82 13.57
CA ALA A 139 0.88 13.46 13.95
C ALA A 139 2.36 13.30 14.31
N GLY A 140 3.26 14.14 13.75
CA GLY A 140 4.69 14.14 14.06
C GLY A 140 5.35 12.77 13.84
N VAL A 141 4.96 12.03 12.79
CA VAL A 141 5.45 10.67 12.52
C VAL A 141 6.95 10.71 12.23
N THR A 142 7.73 10.07 13.07
CA THR A 142 9.19 9.93 12.92
C THR A 142 9.58 8.45 12.92
N VAL A 143 10.78 8.14 12.41
CA VAL A 143 11.33 6.79 12.36
C VAL A 143 12.63 6.75 13.13
N SER A 144 12.76 5.79 14.02
CA SER A 144 13.99 5.49 14.75
C SER A 144 14.48 4.06 14.47
N LEU A 145 15.72 3.75 14.86
CA LEU A 145 16.23 2.39 14.78
C LEU A 145 15.45 1.43 15.69
N ALA A 146 14.84 1.91 16.76
CA ALA A 146 14.02 1.10 17.66
C ALA A 146 12.71 0.62 16.99
N ASP A 147 12.21 1.35 15.99
CA ASP A 147 10.99 0.99 15.26
C ASP A 147 11.20 -0.15 14.26
N ILE A 148 12.47 -0.51 14.00
CA ILE A 148 12.83 -1.62 13.11
C ILE A 148 12.97 -2.88 13.97
N GLU A 149 11.88 -3.59 14.17
CA GLU A 149 11.85 -4.87 14.90
C GLU A 149 12.13 -6.01 13.91
N VAL A 150 13.02 -6.93 14.30
CA VAL A 150 13.35 -8.12 13.49
C VAL A 150 12.24 -9.16 13.65
N ALA A 151 11.98 -9.94 12.60
CA ALA A 151 10.97 -11.00 12.63
C ALA A 151 11.32 -12.04 13.73
N PRO A 152 10.37 -12.41 14.60
CA PRO A 152 10.65 -13.24 15.78
C PRO A 152 11.26 -14.62 15.46
N HIS A 153 10.72 -15.32 14.43
CA HIS A 153 11.14 -16.69 14.07
C HIS A 153 11.99 -16.71 12.77
N LYS A 154 12.64 -15.59 12.46
CA LYS A 154 13.51 -15.48 11.28
C LYS A 154 14.53 -16.61 11.18
N ASP A 155 15.21 -16.93 12.29
CA ASP A 155 16.27 -17.94 12.32
C ASP A 155 15.75 -19.34 12.03
N GLU A 156 14.53 -19.67 12.46
CA GLU A 156 13.87 -20.94 12.18
C GLU A 156 13.56 -21.08 10.68
N HIS A 157 13.03 -20.03 10.06
CA HIS A 157 12.78 -20.01 8.60
C HIS A 157 14.07 -20.14 7.81
N VAL A 158 15.14 -19.47 8.22
CA VAL A 158 16.44 -19.54 7.56
C VAL A 158 17.04 -20.94 7.70
N GLU A 159 16.95 -21.57 8.85
CA GLU A 159 17.48 -22.92 9.08
C GLU A 159 16.71 -23.96 8.24
N TYR A 160 15.40 -23.89 8.23
CA TYR A 160 14.56 -24.69 7.32
C TYR A 160 14.99 -24.53 5.85
N GLY A 161 15.23 -23.27 5.41
CA GLY A 161 15.71 -22.98 4.07
C GLY A 161 17.08 -23.62 3.76
N LYS A 162 18.01 -23.61 4.73
CA LYS A 162 19.34 -24.23 4.58
C LYS A 162 19.25 -25.75 4.46
N GLU A 163 18.44 -26.41 5.30
CA GLU A 163 18.22 -27.85 5.24
C GLU A 163 17.69 -28.29 3.86
N LYS A 164 16.66 -27.57 3.36
CA LYS A 164 16.09 -27.84 2.04
C LYS A 164 17.06 -27.55 0.89
N ALA A 165 17.87 -26.51 1.00
CA ALA A 165 18.91 -26.20 0.00
C ALA A 165 19.96 -27.31 -0.06
N GLU A 166 20.35 -27.90 1.10
CA GLU A 166 21.25 -29.05 1.14
C GLU A 166 20.63 -30.32 0.51
N GLU A 167 19.35 -30.58 0.76
CA GLU A 167 18.64 -31.67 0.08
C GLU A 167 18.68 -31.52 -1.44
N LEU A 168 18.37 -30.34 -1.96
CA LEU A 168 18.46 -30.02 -3.40
C LEU A 168 19.87 -30.21 -3.95
N LYS A 169 20.90 -29.82 -3.19
CA LYS A 169 22.29 -30.01 -3.55
C LYS A 169 22.65 -31.49 -3.63
N ARG A 170 22.18 -32.31 -2.67
CA ARG A 170 22.36 -33.78 -2.68
C ARG A 170 21.70 -34.42 -3.88
N LEU A 171 20.48 -33.97 -4.26
CA LEU A 171 19.78 -34.47 -5.45
C LEU A 171 20.52 -34.12 -6.75
N ARG A 172 21.06 -32.91 -6.85
CA ARG A 172 21.92 -32.51 -7.98
C ARG A 172 23.16 -33.39 -8.08
N ASN A 173 23.88 -33.60 -6.96
CA ASN A 173 25.09 -34.40 -6.92
C ASN A 173 24.85 -35.88 -7.27
N LYS A 174 23.63 -36.39 -7.04
CA LYS A 174 23.15 -37.71 -7.46
C LYS A 174 22.74 -37.77 -8.93
N GLY A 175 22.84 -36.67 -9.69
CA GLY A 175 22.43 -36.59 -11.09
C GLY A 175 20.92 -36.59 -11.34
N LYS A 176 20.09 -36.39 -10.31
CA LYS A 176 18.63 -36.36 -10.42
C LYS A 176 18.06 -35.04 -10.91
N LEU A 177 18.84 -33.97 -10.86
CA LEU A 177 18.46 -32.63 -11.28
C LEU A 177 19.52 -32.06 -12.20
N THR A 178 19.07 -31.41 -13.26
CA THR A 178 19.93 -30.58 -14.12
C THR A 178 20.33 -29.30 -13.40
N MET A 179 21.37 -28.62 -13.86
CA MET A 179 21.84 -27.35 -13.28
C MET A 179 20.72 -26.27 -13.32
N GLN A 180 19.97 -26.21 -14.42
CA GLN A 180 18.87 -25.25 -14.58
C GLN A 180 17.68 -25.53 -13.64
N GLU A 181 17.31 -26.81 -13.50
CA GLU A 181 16.22 -27.21 -12.59
C GLU A 181 16.62 -26.95 -11.14
N TRP A 182 17.85 -27.31 -10.77
CA TRP A 182 18.36 -27.06 -9.43
C TRP A 182 18.34 -25.54 -9.09
N GLU A 183 18.82 -24.68 -9.99
CA GLU A 183 18.78 -23.23 -9.79
C GLU A 183 17.34 -22.71 -9.66
N ARG A 184 16.41 -23.20 -10.48
CA ARG A 184 15.00 -22.83 -10.40
C ARG A 184 14.39 -23.20 -9.06
N HIS A 185 14.65 -24.43 -8.58
CA HIS A 185 14.13 -24.88 -7.29
C HIS A 185 14.75 -24.12 -6.13
N LEU A 186 16.05 -23.86 -6.19
CA LEU A 186 16.76 -23.09 -5.16
C LEU A 186 16.25 -21.65 -5.07
N ASN A 187 16.07 -21.00 -6.21
CA ASN A 187 15.55 -19.63 -6.28
C ASN A 187 14.11 -19.56 -5.74
N LYS A 188 13.29 -20.53 -6.10
CA LYS A 188 11.91 -20.61 -5.57
C LYS A 188 11.92 -20.80 -4.07
N LEU A 189 12.69 -21.76 -3.55
CA LEU A 189 12.82 -22.01 -2.11
C LEU A 189 13.15 -20.72 -1.33
N TRP A 190 14.17 -20.00 -1.77
CA TRP A 190 14.60 -18.78 -1.06
C TRP A 190 13.65 -17.60 -1.27
N ALA A 191 12.90 -17.57 -2.36
CA ALA A 191 11.82 -16.61 -2.54
C ALA A 191 10.67 -16.91 -1.56
N ASP A 192 10.23 -18.17 -1.45
CA ASP A 192 9.18 -18.61 -0.54
C ASP A 192 9.57 -18.32 0.92
N VAL A 193 10.77 -18.70 1.36
CA VAL A 193 11.30 -18.38 2.72
C VAL A 193 11.32 -16.88 3.00
N LYS A 194 11.72 -16.07 2.03
CA LYS A 194 11.71 -14.61 2.18
C LYS A 194 10.31 -14.06 2.31
N ASP A 195 9.35 -14.60 1.58
CA ASP A 195 7.95 -14.18 1.61
C ASP A 195 7.29 -14.59 2.94
N ASP A 196 7.59 -15.79 3.48
CA ASP A 196 7.15 -16.24 4.80
C ASP A 196 7.67 -15.30 5.91
N ILE A 197 8.96 -14.96 5.88
CA ILE A 197 9.56 -14.00 6.82
C ILE A 197 8.90 -12.60 6.67
N ALA A 198 8.56 -12.19 5.46
CA ALA A 198 7.91 -10.90 5.21
C ALA A 198 6.48 -10.86 5.77
N GLU A 199 5.73 -11.93 5.61
CA GLU A 199 4.36 -12.05 6.13
C GLU A 199 4.36 -12.05 7.66
N GLU A 200 5.22 -12.84 8.27
CA GLU A 200 5.39 -12.85 9.73
C GLU A 200 5.79 -11.48 10.27
N LEU A 201 6.78 -10.84 9.65
CA LEU A 201 7.24 -9.51 10.03
C LEU A 201 6.12 -8.48 10.01
N LEU A 202 5.30 -8.46 8.95
CA LEU A 202 4.15 -7.55 8.85
C LEU A 202 3.05 -7.88 9.86
N GLY A 203 2.90 -9.16 10.23
CA GLY A 203 1.94 -9.62 11.22
C GLY A 203 2.33 -9.24 12.65
N SER A 204 3.62 -9.33 12.99
CA SER A 204 4.16 -9.07 14.33
C SER A 204 4.20 -7.58 14.68
N LEU A 205 4.30 -6.70 13.68
CA LEU A 205 4.46 -5.27 13.93
C LEU A 205 3.21 -4.61 14.52
N PRO A 206 3.37 -3.78 15.56
CA PRO A 206 2.29 -2.96 16.09
C PRO A 206 1.69 -2.05 15.00
N ARG A 207 0.36 -1.87 15.03
CA ARG A 207 -0.32 -0.96 14.08
C ARG A 207 0.17 0.47 14.16
N LYS A 208 0.65 0.90 15.33
CA LYS A 208 1.18 2.26 15.58
C LYS A 208 2.64 2.44 15.17
N ASN A 209 3.32 1.36 14.74
CA ASN A 209 4.69 1.48 14.26
C ASN A 209 4.75 2.38 13.02
N PRO A 210 5.59 3.44 13.00
CA PRO A 210 5.65 4.43 11.93
C PRO A 210 5.93 3.81 10.55
N ILE A 211 6.85 2.85 10.49
CA ILE A 211 7.23 2.17 9.25
C ILE A 211 6.07 1.34 8.71
N ASN A 212 5.38 0.60 9.61
CA ASN A 212 4.20 -0.17 9.26
C ASN A 212 3.05 0.72 8.75
N MET A 213 2.83 1.87 9.38
CA MET A 213 1.83 2.84 8.92
C MET A 213 2.15 3.36 7.51
N MET A 214 3.39 3.76 7.24
CA MET A 214 3.81 4.26 5.92
C MET A 214 3.71 3.19 4.83
N ALA A 215 4.14 1.96 5.11
CA ALA A 215 4.07 0.86 4.15
C ALA A 215 2.63 0.42 3.87
N ARG A 216 1.79 0.24 4.91
CA ARG A 216 0.39 -0.20 4.76
C ARG A 216 -0.51 0.84 4.12
N SER A 217 -0.28 2.11 4.38
CA SER A 217 -1.03 3.21 3.74
C SER A 217 -0.68 3.37 2.26
N GLY A 218 0.50 2.88 1.84
CA GLY A 218 1.04 3.07 0.50
C GLY A 218 1.65 4.47 0.30
N ALA A 219 1.88 5.21 1.37
CA ALA A 219 2.49 6.54 1.31
C ALA A 219 3.95 6.45 0.89
N ARG A 220 4.72 5.56 1.52
CA ARG A 220 6.15 5.39 1.24
C ARG A 220 6.63 3.99 1.63
N GLY A 221 7.55 3.46 0.81
CA GLY A 221 8.08 2.11 1.00
C GLY A 221 7.10 1.02 0.54
N ASN A 222 7.63 -0.18 0.45
CA ASN A 222 6.87 -1.38 0.18
C ASN A 222 7.33 -2.50 1.12
N THR A 223 6.60 -3.60 1.14
CA THR A 223 6.92 -4.78 1.94
C THR A 223 8.36 -5.27 1.71
N SER A 224 8.82 -5.29 0.46
CA SER A 224 10.16 -5.75 0.11
C SER A 224 11.27 -4.88 0.73
N ASN A 225 11.08 -3.55 0.78
CA ASN A 225 12.05 -2.65 1.42
C ASN A 225 12.14 -2.94 2.92
N PHE A 226 10.98 -3.15 3.56
CA PHE A 226 10.93 -3.43 4.98
C PHE A 226 11.50 -4.82 5.32
N THR A 227 11.24 -5.81 4.48
CA THR A 227 11.84 -7.16 4.62
C THR A 227 13.37 -7.11 4.56
N GLN A 228 13.96 -6.23 3.73
CA GLN A 228 15.42 -6.05 3.71
C GLN A 228 15.95 -5.33 4.95
N LEU A 229 15.14 -4.46 5.57
CA LEU A 229 15.54 -3.75 6.80
C LEU A 229 15.52 -4.66 8.04
N ALA A 230 14.50 -5.51 8.18
CA ALA A 230 14.18 -6.21 9.42
C ALA A 230 14.00 -7.73 9.29
N GLY A 231 13.95 -8.26 8.10
CA GLY A 231 13.82 -9.68 7.81
C GLY A 231 15.08 -10.27 7.22
N MET A 232 15.07 -10.47 5.90
CA MET A 232 16.17 -11.08 5.15
C MET A 232 16.40 -10.31 3.85
N ARG A 233 17.66 -10.07 3.48
CA ARG A 233 17.95 -9.42 2.21
C ARG A 233 17.67 -10.32 1.01
N GLY A 234 18.07 -11.60 1.10
CA GLY A 234 17.75 -12.65 0.13
C GLY A 234 18.76 -12.79 -1.01
N LEU A 235 18.28 -13.28 -2.15
CA LEU A 235 19.09 -13.62 -3.33
C LEU A 235 19.69 -12.38 -3.99
N MET A 236 20.97 -12.51 -4.43
CA MET A 236 21.71 -11.46 -5.13
C MET A 236 22.06 -11.90 -6.55
N ALA A 237 21.94 -10.95 -7.49
CA ALA A 237 22.33 -11.18 -8.87
C ALA A 237 23.84 -11.18 -9.03
N LYS A 238 24.37 -12.02 -9.95
CA LYS A 238 25.77 -11.96 -10.38
C LYS A 238 26.05 -10.67 -11.15
N PRO A 239 27.29 -10.16 -11.09
CA PRO A 239 27.65 -8.90 -11.76
C PRO A 239 27.57 -8.98 -13.29
N SER A 240 27.85 -10.12 -13.89
CA SER A 240 27.76 -10.30 -15.34
C SER A 240 26.92 -11.50 -15.71
N GLN A 241 26.07 -11.34 -16.72
CA GLN A 241 25.41 -12.43 -17.45
C GLN A 241 26.32 -12.81 -18.62
N SER A 242 27.53 -13.33 -18.38
CA SER A 242 28.34 -13.86 -19.45
C SER A 242 27.82 -15.23 -19.86
N LYS A 243 27.38 -15.37 -21.11
CA LYS A 243 27.28 -16.70 -21.71
C LYS A 243 28.69 -17.31 -21.66
N SER A 244 28.82 -18.52 -21.14
CA SER A 244 30.07 -19.22 -21.24
C SER A 244 30.51 -19.26 -22.71
N ALA A 245 31.80 -19.08 -22.98
CA ALA A 245 32.38 -19.20 -24.33
C ALA A 245 32.04 -20.54 -24.99
N LYS A 246 31.68 -21.56 -24.21
CA LYS A 246 31.26 -22.91 -24.64
C LYS A 246 29.72 -23.06 -24.79
N GLY A 247 28.90 -22.00 -24.60
CA GLY A 247 27.46 -22.09 -24.67
C GLY A 247 26.80 -22.75 -23.44
N GLU A 248 27.59 -23.04 -22.39
CA GLU A 248 27.07 -23.63 -21.16
C GLU A 248 26.24 -22.61 -20.37
N TYR A 249 25.20 -23.11 -19.70
CA TYR A 249 24.37 -22.30 -18.85
C TYR A 249 25.13 -21.78 -17.62
N VAL A 250 25.19 -20.48 -17.44
CA VAL A 250 25.79 -19.85 -16.26
C VAL A 250 24.65 -19.28 -15.38
N PRO A 251 24.54 -19.72 -14.12
CA PRO A 251 23.54 -19.19 -13.21
C PRO A 251 23.60 -17.67 -13.10
N SER A 252 22.46 -17.01 -13.15
CA SER A 252 22.35 -15.54 -13.08
C SER A 252 22.32 -14.99 -11.65
N ILE A 253 22.11 -15.87 -10.66
CA ILE A 253 21.95 -15.57 -9.24
C ILE A 253 23.06 -16.26 -8.44
N ILE A 254 23.48 -15.65 -7.34
CA ILE A 254 24.46 -16.23 -6.42
C ILE A 254 23.73 -17.28 -5.58
N GLU A 255 24.33 -18.48 -5.49
CA GLU A 255 23.72 -19.65 -4.84
C GLU A 255 23.35 -19.43 -3.37
N VAL A 256 24.19 -18.71 -2.65
CA VAL A 256 23.99 -18.42 -1.22
C VAL A 256 23.34 -17.05 -1.08
N PRO A 257 22.10 -16.98 -0.55
CA PRO A 257 21.44 -15.71 -0.29
C PRO A 257 22.09 -15.00 0.91
N ILE A 258 21.80 -13.72 1.05
CA ILE A 258 22.16 -12.95 2.24
C ILE A 258 21.06 -13.15 3.28
N TYR A 259 21.38 -13.84 4.37
CA TYR A 259 20.46 -14.13 5.46
C TYR A 259 20.25 -12.94 6.37
N SER A 260 21.26 -12.10 6.51
CA SER A 260 21.25 -10.94 7.40
C SER A 260 20.31 -9.84 6.85
N CYS A 261 19.80 -9.01 7.74
CA CYS A 261 19.08 -7.79 7.43
C CYS A 261 19.92 -6.54 7.77
N PHE A 262 19.49 -5.37 7.33
CA PHE A 262 20.24 -4.14 7.61
C PHE A 262 20.24 -3.78 9.11
N ARG A 263 19.20 -4.17 9.85
CA ARG A 263 19.12 -3.93 11.30
C ARG A 263 20.20 -4.69 12.08
N GLU A 264 20.48 -5.93 11.68
CA GLU A 264 21.52 -6.78 12.30
C GLU A 264 22.93 -6.39 11.82
N GLY A 265 23.01 -5.81 10.65
CA GLY A 265 24.25 -5.55 9.94
C GLY A 265 24.67 -6.71 9.02
N LEU A 266 25.47 -6.41 8.03
CA LEU A 266 25.98 -7.37 7.06
C LEU A 266 27.41 -7.72 7.41
N ASN A 267 27.82 -8.97 7.24
CA ASN A 267 29.22 -9.33 7.29
C ASN A 267 29.96 -8.83 6.04
N VAL A 268 31.30 -8.86 6.05
CA VAL A 268 32.14 -8.31 4.95
C VAL A 268 31.83 -8.98 3.61
N SER A 269 31.65 -10.32 3.61
CA SER A 269 31.34 -11.06 2.38
C SER A 269 29.94 -10.72 1.85
N GLU A 270 28.93 -10.65 2.72
CA GLU A 270 27.57 -10.26 2.36
C GLU A 270 27.49 -8.83 1.84
N PHE A 271 28.24 -7.91 2.47
CA PHE A 271 28.34 -6.53 2.00
C PHE A 271 28.97 -6.47 0.61
N PHE A 272 30.06 -7.18 0.39
CA PHE A 272 30.73 -7.23 -0.92
C PHE A 272 29.79 -7.76 -2.01
N ILE A 273 29.08 -8.87 -1.76
CA ILE A 273 28.10 -9.43 -2.68
C ILE A 273 26.99 -8.42 -2.98
N SER A 274 26.53 -7.70 -1.96
CA SER A 274 25.52 -6.67 -2.08
C SER A 274 25.91 -5.54 -3.02
N THR A 275 27.18 -5.13 -3.03
CA THR A 275 27.66 -4.00 -3.84
C THR A 275 27.52 -4.26 -5.34
N HIS A 276 27.62 -5.52 -5.77
CA HIS A 276 27.44 -5.89 -7.18
C HIS A 276 26.02 -5.56 -7.67
N GLY A 277 25.00 -5.95 -6.89
CA GLY A 277 23.61 -5.66 -7.23
C GLY A 277 23.31 -4.15 -7.23
N VAL A 278 23.85 -3.41 -6.26
CA VAL A 278 23.67 -1.95 -6.19
C VAL A 278 24.31 -1.26 -7.39
N ARG A 279 25.57 -1.61 -7.73
CA ARG A 279 26.27 -1.03 -8.88
C ARG A 279 25.53 -1.33 -10.18
N LYS A 280 25.10 -2.58 -10.38
CA LYS A 280 24.31 -2.97 -11.54
C LYS A 280 22.99 -2.17 -11.62
N GLY A 281 22.28 -2.03 -10.51
CA GLY A 281 21.03 -1.24 -10.45
C GLY A 281 21.23 0.23 -10.80
N LEU A 282 22.30 0.87 -10.32
CA LEU A 282 22.63 2.25 -10.67
C LEU A 282 22.96 2.40 -12.16
N THR A 283 23.75 1.48 -12.71
CA THR A 283 24.11 1.49 -14.13
C THR A 283 22.88 1.24 -15.02
N ASP A 284 22.07 0.24 -14.68
CA ASP A 284 20.85 -0.08 -15.42
C ASP A 284 19.86 1.10 -15.41
N THR A 285 19.71 1.80 -14.29
CA THR A 285 18.86 2.99 -14.19
C THR A 285 19.33 4.08 -15.12
N ALA A 286 20.64 4.37 -15.13
CA ALA A 286 21.21 5.40 -16.00
C ALA A 286 21.04 5.09 -17.49
N LEU A 287 21.26 3.83 -17.91
CA LEU A 287 21.12 3.41 -19.30
C LEU A 287 19.67 3.33 -19.75
N LYS A 288 18.78 2.75 -18.94
CA LYS A 288 17.37 2.61 -19.28
C LYS A 288 16.62 3.93 -19.36
N THR A 289 17.09 4.97 -18.70
CA THR A 289 16.52 6.32 -18.81
C THR A 289 16.63 6.84 -20.25
N ALA A 290 17.79 6.65 -20.91
CA ALA A 290 17.99 7.05 -22.30
C ALA A 290 17.11 6.21 -23.26
N GLU A 291 17.04 4.88 -23.06
CA GLU A 291 16.21 3.99 -23.88
C GLU A 291 14.72 4.33 -23.76
N SER A 292 14.25 4.58 -22.53
CA SER A 292 12.87 4.99 -22.27
C SER A 292 12.55 6.34 -22.92
N GLY A 293 13.47 7.31 -22.84
CA GLY A 293 13.33 8.61 -23.49
C GLY A 293 13.23 8.50 -25.01
N TYR A 294 14.09 7.69 -25.62
CA TYR A 294 14.05 7.44 -27.06
C TYR A 294 12.77 6.70 -27.50
N LEU A 295 12.33 5.71 -26.73
CA LEU A 295 11.06 5.03 -27.00
C LEU A 295 9.87 5.99 -26.90
N THR A 296 9.83 6.80 -25.84
CA THR A 296 8.78 7.80 -25.66
C THR A 296 8.72 8.78 -26.83
N ARG A 297 9.87 9.29 -27.26
CA ARG A 297 9.94 10.18 -28.43
C ARG A 297 9.35 9.54 -29.68
N ARG A 298 9.77 8.30 -30.00
CA ARG A 298 9.24 7.57 -31.17
C ARG A 298 7.74 7.33 -31.09
N LEU A 299 7.22 7.01 -29.89
CA LEU A 299 5.77 6.84 -29.71
C LEU A 299 5.01 8.14 -29.88
N VAL A 300 5.54 9.25 -29.37
CA VAL A 300 4.94 10.58 -29.57
C VAL A 300 4.95 10.96 -31.06
N ASP A 301 6.07 10.77 -31.76
CA ASP A 301 6.21 11.08 -33.20
C ASP A 301 5.19 10.28 -34.05
N VAL A 302 4.90 9.03 -33.68
CA VAL A 302 3.89 8.20 -34.39
C VAL A 302 2.45 8.55 -33.98
N ALA A 303 2.25 8.88 -32.69
CA ALA A 303 0.91 9.11 -32.14
C ALA A 303 0.40 10.54 -32.34
N GLN A 304 1.25 11.51 -32.71
CA GLN A 304 0.87 12.92 -32.83
C GLN A 304 -0.25 13.18 -33.89
N ASP A 305 -0.32 12.33 -34.92
CA ASP A 305 -1.31 12.43 -35.97
C ASP A 305 -2.63 11.71 -35.64
N VAL A 306 -2.68 10.99 -34.50
CA VAL A 306 -3.88 10.26 -34.07
C VAL A 306 -4.83 11.18 -33.33
N ILE A 307 -6.00 11.40 -33.93
CA ILE A 307 -7.06 12.26 -33.39
C ILE A 307 -8.24 11.40 -32.98
N ILE A 308 -8.65 11.53 -31.71
CA ILE A 308 -9.86 10.87 -31.20
C ILE A 308 -11.08 11.65 -31.73
N LYS A 309 -11.92 10.99 -32.51
CA LYS A 309 -13.13 11.59 -33.08
C LYS A 309 -14.39 11.34 -32.25
N GLN A 310 -14.43 10.26 -31.49
CA GLN A 310 -15.55 9.84 -30.66
C GLN A 310 -15.00 9.21 -29.38
N ASP A 311 -15.70 9.40 -28.26
CA ASP A 311 -15.33 8.80 -26.97
C ASP A 311 -15.55 7.29 -26.98
N ASP A 312 -16.62 6.83 -27.60
CA ASP A 312 -16.94 5.42 -27.83
C ASP A 312 -17.47 5.22 -29.25
N CYS A 313 -16.87 4.30 -29.99
CA CYS A 313 -17.32 3.97 -31.34
C CYS A 313 -18.35 2.85 -31.38
N GLY A 314 -18.74 2.28 -30.25
CA GLY A 314 -19.74 1.22 -30.11
C GLY A 314 -19.30 -0.13 -30.68
N THR A 315 -18.00 -0.42 -30.78
CA THR A 315 -17.49 -1.72 -31.22
C THR A 315 -16.91 -2.48 -30.04
N ASP A 316 -17.26 -3.78 -29.92
CA ASP A 316 -16.76 -4.71 -28.90
C ASP A 316 -15.40 -5.36 -29.27
N LYS A 317 -14.60 -4.76 -30.14
CA LYS A 317 -13.32 -5.31 -30.62
C LYS A 317 -12.13 -4.60 -30.01
#